data_e6dead72c62050eea5abbdbc7b6ab901
#
_entry.id   e6dead72c62050eea5abbdbc7b6ab901
#
_cell.length_a   1.000
_cell.length_b   1.000
_cell.length_c   1.000
_cell.angle_alpha   90.00
_cell.angle_beta   90.00
_cell.angle_gamma   90.00
#
_symmetry.space_group_name_H-M   'P 1'
#
loop_
_entity.id
_entity.type
_entity.pdbx_description
1 polymer ?
#
loop_
_entity_poly.entity_id
_entity_poly.type
_entity_poly.pdbx_seq_one_letter_code
_entity_poly.pdbx_strand_id
1 'polypeptide(L)'
;LSVHSNATSYSSIDYPVAICYQNLDWTDIDDTSRAVGQLLTDKVTEVMETRQKGIIWQRLSDNDRDGNGVNDDEWYGVLCGARYVGTPGVLMEHSFHTNYRATVWLMQDSNLRKLAKEEANVLYTYFRTQKESNRYIGDVDGDGSLSVQDAVQILTYYAQQAAGCSPTFASDLQYTTADYDGDGSITVNDAVSVLETYAKQAAGLQPTLSMVGNRAHS
;
A
#
# COMPACT_ATOMS: atom_id res chain seq x y z
N LEU A 1 -1.75 -3.84 11.25
CA LEU A 1 -2.21 -2.72 12.07
C LEU A 1 -2.61 -3.22 13.45
N SER A 2 -2.09 -2.59 14.50
CA SER A 2 -2.49 -2.78 15.90
C SER A 2 -3.09 -1.47 16.41
N VAL A 3 -4.25 -1.51 17.07
CA VAL A 3 -4.99 -0.31 17.45
C VAL A 3 -5.04 -0.15 18.97
N HIS A 4 -4.71 1.05 19.44
CA HIS A 4 -4.51 1.39 20.84
C HIS A 4 -5.00 2.82 21.16
N SER A 5 -4.86 3.19 22.44
CA SER A 5 -4.92 4.58 22.90
C SER A 5 -3.78 4.84 23.89
N ASN A 6 -3.14 5.98 23.76
CA ASN A 6 -1.98 6.39 24.54
C ASN A 6 -2.37 7.03 25.89
N ALA A 7 -1.37 7.29 26.73
CA ALA A 7 -1.49 8.02 27.99
C ALA A 7 -0.36 9.03 28.18
N THR A 8 -0.67 10.14 28.83
CA THR A 8 0.31 11.15 29.24
C THR A 8 -0.17 11.86 30.51
N SER A 9 0.73 12.52 31.24
CA SER A 9 0.36 13.39 32.38
C SER A 9 -0.35 14.68 31.95
N TYR A 10 -0.35 15.01 30.64
CA TYR A 10 -0.92 16.25 30.11
C TYR A 10 -2.26 15.98 29.46
N SER A 11 -3.37 16.33 30.11
CA SER A 11 -4.73 16.12 29.59
C SER A 11 -5.09 16.99 28.38
N SER A 12 -4.26 17.96 28.00
CA SER A 12 -4.43 18.79 26.79
C SER A 12 -3.94 18.13 25.51
N ILE A 13 -3.18 17.05 25.62
CA ILE A 13 -2.64 16.31 24.47
C ILE A 13 -3.78 15.54 23.77
N ASP A 14 -3.94 15.79 22.47
CA ASP A 14 -5.01 15.22 21.64
C ASP A 14 -4.56 15.13 20.18
N TYR A 15 -3.77 14.10 19.89
CA TYR A 15 -3.32 13.75 18.54
C TYR A 15 -3.07 12.25 18.39
N PRO A 16 -3.21 11.67 17.18
CA PRO A 16 -2.84 10.29 16.93
C PRO A 16 -1.34 10.11 16.79
N VAL A 17 -0.85 8.93 17.13
CA VAL A 17 0.54 8.52 16.97
C VAL A 17 0.60 7.19 16.22
N ALA A 18 1.30 7.14 15.09
CA ALA A 18 1.64 5.90 14.45
C ALA A 18 3.06 5.48 14.88
N ILE A 19 3.16 4.40 15.62
CA ILE A 19 4.43 3.81 16.01
C ILE A 19 4.78 2.76 14.97
N CYS A 20 5.90 2.95 14.27
CA CYS A 20 6.37 2.10 13.19
C CYS A 20 7.69 1.42 13.60
N TYR A 21 7.99 0.25 13.01
CA TYR A 21 9.25 -0.41 13.27
C TYR A 21 10.40 0.18 12.45
N GLN A 22 11.65 -0.09 12.86
CA GLN A 22 12.83 0.25 12.08
C GLN A 22 12.95 -0.62 10.83
N ASN A 23 13.61 -0.09 9.79
CA ASN A 23 14.01 -0.86 8.63
C ASN A 23 15.06 -1.94 9.00
N LEU A 24 15.37 -2.83 8.05
CA LEU A 24 16.26 -3.97 8.29
C LEU A 24 17.70 -3.58 8.60
N ASP A 25 18.14 -2.40 8.19
CA ASP A 25 19.50 -1.89 8.45
C ASP A 25 19.58 -0.99 9.70
N TRP A 26 18.49 -0.86 10.44
CA TRP A 26 18.38 -0.12 11.71
C TRP A 26 18.67 1.38 11.62
N THR A 27 18.62 1.94 10.43
CA THR A 27 18.95 3.36 10.20
C THR A 27 17.77 4.29 10.31
N ASP A 28 16.54 3.81 9.99
CA ASP A 28 15.32 4.63 9.99
C ASP A 28 14.07 3.74 10.11
N ILE A 29 12.91 4.35 10.10
CA ILE A 29 11.62 3.67 10.04
C ILE A 29 11.43 3.04 8.66
N ASP A 30 10.87 1.83 8.61
CA ASP A 30 10.47 1.18 7.36
C ASP A 30 9.59 2.10 6.51
N ASP A 31 9.96 2.29 5.24
CA ASP A 31 9.33 3.28 4.36
C ASP A 31 7.84 3.02 4.15
N THR A 32 7.44 1.76 4.00
CA THR A 32 6.03 1.38 3.82
C THR A 32 5.23 1.61 5.10
N SER A 33 5.80 1.23 6.25
CA SER A 33 5.18 1.48 7.56
C SER A 33 5.03 2.98 7.84
N ARG A 34 6.04 3.79 7.47
CA ARG A 34 6.01 5.24 7.55
C ARG A 34 4.90 5.83 6.69
N ALA A 35 4.83 5.44 5.41
CA ALA A 35 3.82 5.95 4.47
C ALA A 35 2.40 5.61 4.93
N VAL A 36 2.16 4.35 5.32
CA VAL A 36 0.87 3.90 5.85
C VAL A 36 0.55 4.60 7.17
N GLY A 37 1.52 4.71 8.08
CA GLY A 37 1.36 5.40 9.36
C GLY A 37 0.98 6.87 9.18
N GLN A 38 1.57 7.58 8.22
CA GLN A 38 1.22 8.97 7.91
C GLN A 38 -0.22 9.08 7.41
N LEU A 39 -0.62 8.26 6.46
CA LEU A 39 -2.00 8.26 5.95
C LEU A 39 -3.03 7.94 7.05
N LEU A 40 -2.71 7.00 7.94
CA LEU A 40 -3.56 6.64 9.07
C LEU A 40 -3.66 7.81 10.07
N THR A 41 -2.54 8.42 10.48
CA THR A 41 -2.56 9.57 11.42
C THR A 41 -3.32 10.76 10.85
N ASP A 42 -3.17 11.06 9.56
CA ASP A 42 -3.91 12.13 8.89
C ASP A 42 -5.41 11.81 8.89
N LYS A 43 -5.79 10.57 8.58
CA LYS A 43 -7.20 10.14 8.57
C LYS A 43 -7.81 10.14 9.97
N VAL A 44 -7.10 9.65 10.99
CA VAL A 44 -7.57 9.69 12.38
C VAL A 44 -7.72 11.13 12.86
N THR A 45 -6.77 12.03 12.52
CA THR A 45 -6.86 13.47 12.82
C THR A 45 -8.13 14.07 12.23
N GLU A 46 -8.45 13.76 10.96
CA GLU A 46 -9.66 14.22 10.28
C GLU A 46 -10.94 13.67 10.94
N VAL A 47 -11.00 12.36 11.16
CA VAL A 47 -12.20 11.67 11.65
C VAL A 47 -12.54 12.01 13.09
N MET A 48 -11.52 12.12 13.96
CA MET A 48 -11.66 12.46 15.37
C MET A 48 -11.64 13.98 15.62
N GLU A 49 -11.29 14.78 14.60
CA GLU A 49 -11.10 16.24 14.72
C GLU A 49 -10.15 16.59 15.88
N THR A 50 -9.00 15.88 15.94
CA THR A 50 -8.03 16.07 17.02
C THR A 50 -7.43 17.48 17.01
N ARG A 51 -7.04 17.99 18.19
CA ARG A 51 -6.54 19.37 18.32
C ARG A 51 -5.18 19.59 17.69
N GLN A 52 -4.34 18.54 17.68
CA GLN A 52 -3.02 18.56 17.08
C GLN A 52 -2.97 17.53 15.93
N LYS A 53 -2.05 17.76 15.00
CA LYS A 53 -1.76 16.81 13.93
C LYS A 53 -1.09 15.56 14.48
N GLY A 54 -1.38 14.41 13.85
CA GLY A 54 -0.73 13.16 14.17
C GLY A 54 0.77 13.17 13.89
N ILE A 55 1.48 12.27 14.54
CA ILE A 55 2.92 12.11 14.38
C ILE A 55 3.28 10.64 14.09
N ILE A 56 4.39 10.47 13.39
CA ILE A 56 5.07 9.19 13.24
C ILE A 56 6.13 9.09 14.34
N TRP A 57 6.19 7.96 14.99
CA TRP A 57 7.15 7.70 16.06
C TRP A 57 7.74 6.30 15.93
N GLN A 58 8.87 6.13 16.61
CA GLN A 58 9.57 4.88 16.76
C GLN A 58 9.91 4.72 18.23
N ARG A 59 9.81 3.51 18.75
CA ARG A 59 10.17 3.24 20.14
C ARG A 59 10.97 1.96 20.24
N LEU A 60 12.23 2.14 20.60
CA LEU A 60 13.15 1.05 20.84
C LEU A 60 13.14 0.60 22.30
N SER A 61 13.55 -0.62 22.52
CA SER A 61 13.77 -1.20 23.84
C SER A 61 15.10 -0.75 24.40
N ASP A 62 15.15 -0.54 25.72
CA ASP A 62 16.41 -0.32 26.45
C ASP A 62 17.16 -1.64 26.71
N ASN A 63 16.65 -2.77 26.23
CA ASN A 63 17.22 -4.09 26.43
C ASN A 63 17.52 -4.74 25.08
N ASP A 64 18.65 -5.42 25.03
CA ASP A 64 19.02 -6.33 23.96
C ASP A 64 18.16 -7.61 24.07
N ARG A 65 17.17 -7.75 23.21
CA ARG A 65 16.23 -8.88 23.20
C ARG A 65 16.61 -9.96 22.22
N ASP A 66 17.32 -9.61 21.14
CA ASP A 66 17.79 -10.56 20.14
C ASP A 66 19.20 -11.11 20.42
N GLY A 67 19.91 -10.56 21.42
CA GLY A 67 21.21 -11.02 21.86
C GLY A 67 22.37 -10.58 20.96
N ASN A 68 22.18 -9.53 20.15
CA ASN A 68 23.22 -9.03 19.25
C ASN A 68 24.22 -8.07 19.93
N GLY A 69 24.00 -7.72 21.18
CA GLY A 69 24.85 -6.84 21.98
C GLY A 69 24.52 -5.35 21.83
N VAL A 70 23.41 -5.01 21.15
CA VAL A 70 22.96 -3.64 20.93
C VAL A 70 21.53 -3.47 21.46
N ASN A 71 21.27 -2.34 22.13
CA ASN A 71 19.92 -2.02 22.64
C ASN A 71 19.11 -1.26 21.58
N ASP A 72 18.76 -1.94 20.48
CA ASP A 72 18.07 -1.37 19.32
C ASP A 72 16.82 -2.17 18.91
N ASP A 73 16.41 -3.10 19.75
CA ASP A 73 15.19 -3.88 19.52
C ASP A 73 13.91 -3.06 19.61
N GLU A 74 12.90 -3.49 18.87
CA GLU A 74 11.57 -2.90 18.97
C GLU A 74 10.97 -3.09 20.37
N TRP A 75 10.40 -2.03 20.92
CA TRP A 75 9.71 -2.09 22.20
C TRP A 75 8.45 -2.98 22.15
N TYR A 76 7.71 -2.91 21.06
CA TYR A 76 6.43 -3.59 20.92
C TYR A 76 6.57 -4.93 20.18
N GLY A 77 6.18 -6.03 20.83
CA GLY A 77 6.26 -7.38 20.26
C GLY A 77 5.50 -7.55 18.93
N VAL A 78 4.40 -6.79 18.74
CA VAL A 78 3.66 -6.81 17.45
C VAL A 78 4.50 -6.22 16.30
N LEU A 79 5.31 -5.21 16.58
CA LEU A 79 6.22 -4.61 15.59
C LEU A 79 7.43 -5.50 15.34
N CYS A 80 7.98 -6.15 16.39
CA CYS A 80 8.98 -7.19 16.23
C CYS A 80 8.48 -8.32 15.29
N GLY A 81 7.26 -8.79 15.52
CA GLY A 81 6.65 -9.83 14.69
C GLY A 81 6.46 -9.41 13.24
N ALA A 82 5.97 -8.18 13.01
CA ALA A 82 5.80 -7.63 11.66
C ALA A 82 7.13 -7.58 10.91
N ARG A 83 8.18 -7.05 11.56
CA ARG A 83 9.53 -7.00 11.02
C ARG A 83 10.09 -8.38 10.71
N TYR A 84 9.93 -9.33 11.64
CA TYR A 84 10.44 -10.70 11.47
C TYR A 84 9.89 -11.39 10.21
N VAL A 85 8.63 -11.14 9.87
CA VAL A 85 7.99 -11.73 8.67
C VAL A 85 8.04 -10.80 7.45
N GLY A 86 8.75 -9.66 7.51
CA GLY A 86 8.90 -8.74 6.40
C GLY A 86 7.60 -8.06 5.95
N THR A 87 6.66 -7.83 6.88
CA THR A 87 5.40 -7.14 6.57
C THR A 87 5.36 -5.76 7.21
N PRO A 88 4.79 -4.73 6.56
CA PRO A 88 4.65 -3.41 7.18
C PRO A 88 3.92 -3.48 8.52
N GLY A 89 4.45 -2.78 9.53
CA GLY A 89 3.93 -2.79 10.89
C GLY A 89 3.67 -1.39 11.42
N VAL A 90 2.41 -1.12 11.79
CA VAL A 90 1.99 0.13 12.41
C VAL A 90 1.18 -0.19 13.66
N LEU A 91 1.61 0.36 14.81
CA LEU A 91 0.81 0.43 16.03
C LEU A 91 0.21 1.84 16.10
N MET A 92 -1.10 1.92 16.01
CA MET A 92 -1.85 3.16 15.95
C MET A 92 -2.43 3.53 17.30
N GLU A 93 -1.95 4.61 17.87
CA GLU A 93 -2.51 5.25 19.06
C GLU A 93 -3.48 6.34 18.60
N HIS A 94 -4.79 6.11 18.69
CA HIS A 94 -5.81 7.01 18.11
C HIS A 94 -5.85 8.40 18.76
N SER A 95 -5.49 8.50 20.00
CA SER A 95 -5.23 9.69 20.81
C SER A 95 -4.86 9.25 22.23
N PHE A 96 -5.02 10.11 23.20
CA PHE A 96 -4.65 9.86 24.60
C PHE A 96 -5.89 9.70 25.44
N HIS A 97 -6.08 8.54 26.10
CA HIS A 97 -7.22 8.31 26.99
C HIS A 97 -7.17 9.18 28.27
N THR A 98 -6.07 9.88 28.50
CA THR A 98 -5.97 10.94 29.52
C THR A 98 -6.58 12.26 29.07
N ASN A 99 -6.93 12.40 27.78
CA ASN A 99 -7.70 13.52 27.26
C ASN A 99 -9.20 13.21 27.31
N TYR A 100 -9.97 13.99 28.07
CA TYR A 100 -11.40 13.74 28.27
C TYR A 100 -12.20 13.71 26.97
N ARG A 101 -11.96 14.65 26.03
CA ARG A 101 -12.67 14.71 24.75
C ARG A 101 -12.41 13.45 23.92
N ALA A 102 -11.14 13.06 23.80
CA ALA A 102 -10.76 11.85 23.07
C ALA A 102 -11.38 10.59 23.67
N THR A 103 -11.37 10.47 25.01
CA THR A 103 -11.98 9.35 25.72
C THR A 103 -13.48 9.26 25.45
N VAL A 104 -14.20 10.37 25.62
CA VAL A 104 -15.66 10.38 25.36
C VAL A 104 -15.97 10.02 23.92
N TRP A 105 -15.16 10.50 22.96
CA TRP A 105 -15.29 10.18 21.55
C TRP A 105 -15.07 8.69 21.27
N LEU A 106 -14.00 8.12 21.82
CA LEU A 106 -13.63 6.71 21.63
C LEU A 106 -14.57 5.73 22.35
N MET A 107 -15.29 6.17 23.37
CA MET A 107 -16.30 5.34 24.05
C MET A 107 -17.59 5.17 23.26
N GLN A 108 -17.76 5.82 22.13
CA GLN A 108 -18.95 5.70 21.30
C GLN A 108 -18.78 4.63 20.22
N ASP A 109 -19.56 3.56 20.23
CA ASP A 109 -19.51 2.47 19.24
C ASP A 109 -19.63 2.98 17.79
N SER A 110 -20.50 3.96 17.55
CA SER A 110 -20.68 4.57 16.23
C SER A 110 -19.39 5.22 15.72
N ASN A 111 -18.64 5.88 16.61
CA ASN A 111 -17.38 6.53 16.30
C ASN A 111 -16.28 5.50 16.02
N LEU A 112 -16.20 4.45 16.84
CA LEU A 112 -15.26 3.35 16.61
C LEU A 112 -15.50 2.65 15.27
N ARG A 113 -16.77 2.41 14.91
CA ARG A 113 -17.13 1.82 13.61
C ARG A 113 -16.76 2.74 12.45
N LYS A 114 -17.00 4.05 12.59
CA LYS A 114 -16.61 5.05 11.59
C LYS A 114 -15.09 5.04 11.42
N LEU A 115 -14.35 5.10 12.51
CA LEU A 115 -12.90 5.12 12.52
C LEU A 115 -12.32 3.86 11.86
N ALA A 116 -12.75 2.68 12.30
CA ALA A 116 -12.30 1.41 11.75
C ALA A 116 -12.57 1.29 10.24
N LYS A 117 -13.72 1.80 9.76
CA LYS A 117 -14.04 1.83 8.33
C LYS A 117 -13.07 2.72 7.56
N GLU A 118 -12.80 3.92 8.06
CA GLU A 118 -11.93 4.86 7.38
C GLU A 118 -10.45 4.40 7.39
N GLU A 119 -9.98 3.80 8.47
CA GLU A 119 -8.66 3.18 8.52
C GLU A 119 -8.56 1.99 7.55
N ALA A 120 -9.58 1.13 7.48
CA ALA A 120 -9.64 0.05 6.50
C ALA A 120 -9.60 0.56 5.05
N ASN A 121 -10.32 1.66 4.76
CA ASN A 121 -10.29 2.32 3.45
C ASN A 121 -8.89 2.86 3.10
N VAL A 122 -8.19 3.46 4.07
CA VAL A 122 -6.79 3.92 3.89
C VAL A 122 -5.89 2.75 3.50
N LEU A 123 -5.92 1.67 4.27
CA LEU A 123 -5.11 0.48 4.00
C LEU A 123 -5.44 -0.14 2.64
N TYR A 124 -6.72 -0.35 2.37
CA TYR A 124 -7.17 -0.91 1.10
C TYR A 124 -6.70 -0.07 -0.09
N THR A 125 -6.90 1.24 -0.03
CA THR A 125 -6.51 2.16 -1.11
C THR A 125 -5.00 2.16 -1.31
N TYR A 126 -4.22 2.25 -0.22
CA TYR A 126 -2.77 2.25 -0.31
C TYR A 126 -2.23 0.98 -0.98
N PHE A 127 -2.58 -0.19 -0.46
CA PHE A 127 -2.05 -1.46 -0.98
C PHE A 127 -2.58 -1.81 -2.37
N ARG A 128 -3.81 -1.43 -2.68
CA ARG A 128 -4.35 -1.54 -4.03
C ARG A 128 -3.54 -0.68 -5.02
N THR A 129 -3.30 0.59 -4.68
CA THR A 129 -2.52 1.50 -5.54
C THR A 129 -1.09 0.98 -5.75
N GLN A 130 -0.44 0.47 -4.70
CA GLN A 130 0.89 -0.14 -4.82
C GLN A 130 0.87 -1.37 -5.73
N LYS A 131 -0.11 -2.24 -5.58
CA LYS A 131 -0.28 -3.40 -6.46
C LYS A 131 -0.47 -2.98 -7.92
N GLU A 132 -1.32 -1.99 -8.16
CA GLU A 132 -1.58 -1.44 -9.50
C GLU A 132 -0.34 -0.78 -10.12
N SER A 133 0.42 0.00 -9.34
CA SER A 133 1.65 0.66 -9.80
C SER A 133 2.76 -0.34 -10.15
N ASN A 134 2.82 -1.46 -9.46
CA ASN A 134 3.80 -2.52 -9.68
C ASN A 134 3.37 -3.53 -10.75
N ARG A 135 2.26 -3.30 -11.43
CA ARG A 135 1.80 -4.15 -12.52
C ARG A 135 2.64 -3.91 -13.77
N TYR A 136 2.99 -4.97 -14.47
CA TYR A 136 3.72 -4.86 -15.73
C TYR A 136 2.82 -4.38 -16.84
N ILE A 137 3.38 -3.59 -17.75
CA ILE A 137 2.74 -3.31 -19.03
C ILE A 137 2.69 -4.62 -19.81
N GLY A 138 1.53 -4.95 -20.33
CA GLY A 138 1.25 -6.24 -20.99
C GLY A 138 0.57 -7.28 -20.08
N ASP A 139 0.60 -7.10 -18.75
CA ASP A 139 -0.11 -7.97 -17.80
C ASP A 139 -1.57 -7.50 -17.69
N VAL A 140 -2.42 -7.90 -18.63
CA VAL A 140 -3.80 -7.42 -18.76
C VAL A 140 -4.73 -8.07 -17.76
N ASP A 141 -4.52 -9.34 -17.38
CA ASP A 141 -5.36 -10.04 -16.40
C ASP A 141 -4.94 -9.80 -14.95
N GLY A 142 -3.72 -9.29 -14.71
CA GLY A 142 -3.23 -8.90 -13.39
C GLY A 142 -2.76 -10.05 -12.53
N ASP A 143 -2.33 -11.14 -13.17
CA ASP A 143 -1.80 -12.30 -12.46
C ASP A 143 -0.32 -12.13 -12.05
N GLY A 144 0.35 -11.09 -12.55
CA GLY A 144 1.75 -10.75 -12.27
C GLY A 144 2.73 -11.33 -13.28
N SER A 145 2.25 -11.92 -14.38
CA SER A 145 3.07 -12.53 -15.42
C SER A 145 2.63 -12.04 -16.79
N LEU A 146 3.56 -11.95 -17.75
CA LEU A 146 3.19 -11.79 -19.16
C LEU A 146 3.00 -13.17 -19.80
N SER A 147 1.84 -13.41 -20.38
CA SER A 147 1.44 -14.70 -20.89
C SER A 147 0.70 -14.63 -22.23
N VAL A 148 0.42 -15.76 -22.83
CA VAL A 148 -0.45 -15.88 -24.00
C VAL A 148 -1.87 -15.39 -23.67
N GLN A 149 -2.32 -15.53 -22.43
CA GLN A 149 -3.66 -15.13 -22.01
C GLN A 149 -3.86 -13.62 -22.11
N ASP A 150 -2.83 -12.83 -21.75
CA ASP A 150 -2.87 -11.37 -21.89
C ASP A 150 -3.00 -10.96 -23.36
N ALA A 151 -2.18 -11.55 -24.24
CA ALA A 151 -2.27 -11.30 -25.67
C ALA A 151 -3.65 -11.66 -26.24
N VAL A 152 -4.27 -12.74 -25.76
CA VAL A 152 -5.64 -13.13 -26.14
C VAL A 152 -6.66 -12.07 -25.70
N GLN A 153 -6.51 -11.48 -24.53
CA GLN A 153 -7.40 -10.40 -24.08
C GLN A 153 -7.26 -9.15 -24.96
N ILE A 154 -6.03 -8.76 -25.31
CA ILE A 154 -5.77 -7.64 -26.23
C ILE A 154 -6.41 -7.91 -27.61
N LEU A 155 -6.16 -9.08 -28.18
CA LEU A 155 -6.73 -9.46 -29.47
C LEU A 155 -8.25 -9.52 -29.45
N THR A 156 -8.85 -9.98 -28.36
CA THR A 156 -10.31 -10.03 -28.17
C THR A 156 -10.89 -8.63 -28.19
N TYR A 157 -10.27 -7.71 -27.43
CA TYR A 157 -10.66 -6.30 -27.43
C TYR A 157 -10.56 -5.70 -28.85
N TYR A 158 -9.42 -5.84 -29.50
CA TYR A 158 -9.19 -5.34 -30.83
C TYR A 158 -10.21 -5.92 -31.89
N ALA A 159 -10.45 -7.22 -31.85
CA ALA A 159 -11.38 -7.87 -32.75
C ALA A 159 -12.83 -7.37 -32.59
N GLN A 160 -13.26 -7.16 -31.35
CA GLN A 160 -14.58 -6.58 -31.08
C GLN A 160 -14.69 -5.14 -31.57
N GLN A 161 -13.64 -4.34 -31.37
CA GLN A 161 -13.58 -2.96 -31.83
C GLN A 161 -13.60 -2.92 -33.37
N ALA A 162 -12.82 -3.76 -34.05
CA ALA A 162 -12.78 -3.87 -35.51
C ALA A 162 -14.12 -4.34 -36.10
N ALA A 163 -14.90 -5.12 -35.37
CA ALA A 163 -16.25 -5.54 -35.76
C ALA A 163 -17.33 -4.46 -35.51
N GLY A 164 -16.94 -3.25 -35.07
CA GLY A 164 -17.85 -2.15 -34.76
C GLY A 164 -18.57 -2.28 -33.43
N CYS A 165 -18.13 -3.20 -32.55
CA CYS A 165 -18.60 -3.27 -31.20
C CYS A 165 -17.93 -2.18 -30.34
N SER A 166 -18.44 -1.96 -29.14
CA SER A 166 -17.81 -1.08 -28.15
C SER A 166 -17.27 -1.95 -26.99
N PRO A 167 -16.10 -2.59 -27.16
CA PRO A 167 -15.55 -3.43 -26.12
C PRO A 167 -15.13 -2.58 -24.94
N THR A 168 -15.21 -3.16 -23.72
CA THR A 168 -14.74 -2.52 -22.50
C THR A 168 -13.89 -3.49 -21.70
N PHE A 169 -12.82 -3.00 -21.10
CA PHE A 169 -12.15 -3.68 -20.01
C PHE A 169 -12.84 -3.36 -18.69
N ALA A 170 -12.59 -4.19 -17.67
CA ALA A 170 -13.19 -4.02 -16.36
C ALA A 170 -12.62 -2.81 -15.56
N SER A 171 -11.47 -2.28 -15.96
CA SER A 171 -10.83 -1.14 -15.30
C SER A 171 -9.94 -0.33 -16.25
N ASP A 172 -9.69 0.92 -15.90
CA ASP A 172 -8.74 1.80 -16.62
C ASP A 172 -7.32 1.22 -16.64
N LEU A 173 -6.97 0.48 -15.60
CA LEU A 173 -5.67 -0.19 -15.48
C LEU A 173 -5.48 -1.23 -16.61
N GLN A 174 -6.53 -1.96 -16.99
CA GLN A 174 -6.46 -2.92 -18.09
C GLN A 174 -6.24 -2.21 -19.44
N TYR A 175 -6.82 -1.03 -19.66
CA TYR A 175 -6.51 -0.22 -20.85
C TYR A 175 -5.03 0.18 -20.87
N THR A 176 -4.50 0.65 -19.72
CA THR A 176 -3.09 1.05 -19.62
C THR A 176 -2.14 -0.11 -19.84
N THR A 177 -2.46 -1.30 -19.34
CA THR A 177 -1.61 -2.50 -19.51
C THR A 177 -1.74 -3.11 -20.91
N ALA A 178 -2.90 -3.00 -21.54
CA ALA A 178 -3.15 -3.53 -22.89
C ALA A 178 -2.50 -2.70 -24.01
N ASP A 179 -2.33 -1.41 -23.82
CA ASP A 179 -1.57 -0.50 -24.68
C ASP A 179 -0.07 -0.67 -24.39
N TYR A 180 0.54 -1.70 -25.00
CA TYR A 180 1.90 -2.11 -24.67
C TYR A 180 2.95 -1.08 -25.12
N ASP A 181 2.79 -0.48 -26.28
CA ASP A 181 3.74 0.50 -26.82
C ASP A 181 3.45 1.95 -26.37
N GLY A 182 2.26 2.20 -25.80
CA GLY A 182 1.88 3.49 -25.22
C GLY A 182 1.45 4.54 -26.24
N ASP A 183 0.97 4.10 -27.40
CA ASP A 183 0.50 5.00 -28.47
C ASP A 183 -0.93 5.50 -28.26
N GLY A 184 -1.63 5.03 -27.24
CA GLY A 184 -3.01 5.36 -26.89
C GLY A 184 -4.05 4.53 -27.63
N SER A 185 -3.64 3.49 -28.38
CA SER A 185 -4.52 2.61 -29.14
C SER A 185 -4.24 1.15 -28.84
N ILE A 186 -5.28 0.36 -28.64
CA ILE A 186 -5.13 -1.07 -28.42
C ILE A 186 -5.26 -1.80 -29.74
N THR A 187 -4.16 -2.40 -30.23
CA THR A 187 -4.02 -2.98 -31.56
C THR A 187 -3.45 -4.40 -31.51
N VAL A 188 -3.32 -5.01 -32.68
CA VAL A 188 -2.61 -6.28 -32.88
C VAL A 188 -1.13 -6.18 -32.47
N ASN A 189 -0.51 -4.99 -32.67
CA ASN A 189 0.91 -4.79 -32.36
C ASN A 189 1.19 -4.95 -30.86
N ASP A 190 0.27 -4.51 -29.99
CA ASP A 190 0.38 -4.70 -28.55
C ASP A 190 0.39 -6.17 -28.17
N ALA A 191 -0.54 -6.95 -28.74
CA ALA A 191 -0.59 -8.39 -28.51
C ALA A 191 0.67 -9.10 -29.02
N VAL A 192 1.21 -8.69 -30.18
CA VAL A 192 2.46 -9.23 -30.71
C VAL A 192 3.62 -8.91 -29.77
N SER A 193 3.70 -7.68 -29.25
CA SER A 193 4.75 -7.26 -28.32
C SER A 193 4.71 -8.05 -27.01
N VAL A 194 3.52 -8.32 -26.47
CA VAL A 194 3.34 -9.20 -25.30
C VAL A 194 3.84 -10.61 -25.60
N LEU A 195 3.46 -11.20 -26.75
CA LEU A 195 3.88 -12.55 -27.14
C LEU A 195 5.38 -12.65 -27.37
N GLU A 196 6.01 -11.63 -27.99
CA GLU A 196 7.46 -11.58 -28.16
C GLU A 196 8.19 -11.55 -26.80
N THR A 197 7.67 -10.76 -25.87
CA THR A 197 8.24 -10.66 -24.51
C THR A 197 8.09 -11.96 -23.78
N TYR A 198 6.91 -12.58 -23.82
CA TYR A 198 6.65 -13.92 -23.27
C TYR A 198 7.60 -14.98 -23.89
N ALA A 199 7.77 -14.99 -25.21
CA ALA A 199 8.65 -15.93 -25.88
C ALA A 199 10.12 -15.77 -25.46
N LYS A 200 10.59 -14.53 -25.28
CA LYS A 200 11.94 -14.26 -24.75
C LYS A 200 12.09 -14.80 -23.33
N GLN A 201 11.11 -14.61 -22.46
CA GLN A 201 11.13 -15.15 -21.09
C GLN A 201 11.12 -16.69 -21.09
N ALA A 202 10.28 -17.32 -21.92
CA ALA A 202 10.21 -18.76 -22.06
C ALA A 202 11.53 -19.37 -22.60
N ALA A 203 12.29 -18.60 -23.40
CA ALA A 203 13.62 -18.96 -23.87
C ALA A 203 14.74 -18.72 -22.82
N GLY A 204 14.40 -18.31 -21.59
CA GLY A 204 15.37 -18.00 -20.53
C GLY A 204 16.06 -16.66 -20.65
N LEU A 205 15.62 -15.80 -21.56
CA LEU A 205 16.13 -14.42 -21.67
C LEU A 205 15.45 -13.54 -20.61
N GLN A 206 16.13 -12.43 -20.26
CA GLN A 206 15.64 -11.45 -19.29
C GLN A 206 15.26 -10.13 -19.99
N PRO A 207 14.07 -10.06 -20.64
CA PRO A 207 13.62 -8.82 -21.23
C PRO A 207 13.33 -7.78 -20.16
N THR A 208 13.64 -6.51 -20.43
CA THR A 208 13.24 -5.41 -19.54
C THR A 208 11.73 -5.23 -19.60
N LEU A 209 11.07 -5.34 -18.45
CA LEU A 209 9.63 -5.13 -18.30
C LEU A 209 9.36 -3.70 -17.80
N SER A 210 8.43 -3.01 -18.41
CA SER A 210 7.95 -1.72 -17.95
C SER A 210 6.82 -1.89 -16.96
N MET A 211 6.80 -1.09 -15.89
CA MET A 211 5.71 -1.05 -14.92
C MET A 211 4.77 0.12 -15.19
N VAL A 212 3.50 -0.04 -14.85
CA VAL A 212 2.48 1.01 -14.98
C VAL A 212 2.91 2.28 -14.26
N GLY A 213 3.43 2.18 -13.03
CA GLY A 213 3.91 3.33 -12.25
C GLY A 213 5.01 4.14 -12.93
N ASN A 214 5.80 3.55 -13.81
CA ASN A 214 6.86 4.25 -14.54
C ASN A 214 6.33 5.02 -15.77
N ARG A 215 5.13 4.70 -16.26
CA ARG A 215 4.49 5.39 -17.40
C ARG A 215 3.78 6.69 -17.02
N ALA A 216 3.29 6.79 -15.80
CA ALA A 216 2.50 7.92 -15.32
C ALA A 216 3.28 9.25 -15.22
N HIS A 217 4.57 9.25 -15.53
CA HIS A 217 5.45 10.42 -15.40
C HIS A 217 6.15 10.82 -16.73
N SER A 218 5.73 10.27 -17.87
CA SER A 218 6.29 10.63 -19.18
C SER A 218 5.36 11.51 -20.02
#